data_c76128697bf7c193ea97631774d78d07
#
_entry.id   c76128697bf7c193ea97631774d78d07
#
_cell.length_a   1.000
_cell.length_b   1.000
_cell.length_c   1.000
_cell.angle_alpha   90.00
_cell.angle_beta   90.00
_cell.angle_gamma   90.00
#
_symmetry.space_group_name_H-M   'P 1'
#
loop_
_entity.id
_entity.type
_entity.pdbx_description
1 polymer ?
#
loop_
_entity_poly.entity_id
_entity_poly.type
_entity_poly.pdbx_seq_one_letter_code
_entity_poly.pdbx_strand_id
1 'polypeptide(L)'
;MVLALALASCGEDRSPASGAEVDPFVVRTDAELDAAISDARSRARSSGRQVLLDLVADWCSDCREVVRVSREEPARSVLEERYVVVYVDVGRFDRHQALLREHEVDRIATLIVLDPATGRRVARTTLEPISTGQGLTPEALAAWLRAPTGS
;
A
#
# COMPACT_ATOMS: atom_id res chain seq x y z
N MET A 1 -8.20 -22.27 -57.38
CA MET A 1 -8.17 -20.98 -56.66
C MET A 1 -8.60 -21.30 -55.24
N VAL A 2 -7.64 -21.50 -54.34
CA VAL A 2 -7.88 -21.93 -52.95
C VAL A 2 -7.69 -20.73 -52.05
N LEU A 3 -8.74 -20.30 -51.36
CA LEU A 3 -8.76 -19.17 -50.46
C LEU A 3 -8.32 -19.67 -49.06
N ALA A 4 -7.13 -19.28 -48.62
CA ALA A 4 -6.64 -19.58 -47.26
C ALA A 4 -7.19 -18.54 -46.28
N LEU A 5 -8.06 -19.00 -45.36
CA LEU A 5 -8.53 -18.20 -44.22
C LEU A 5 -7.42 -18.18 -43.13
N ALA A 6 -6.82 -17.02 -42.89
CA ALA A 6 -5.96 -16.83 -41.77
C ALA A 6 -6.79 -16.59 -40.50
N LEU A 7 -6.75 -17.52 -39.56
CA LEU A 7 -7.30 -17.35 -38.21
C LEU A 7 -6.34 -16.48 -37.39
N ALA A 8 -6.74 -15.24 -37.11
CA ALA A 8 -6.07 -14.37 -36.14
C ALA A 8 -6.36 -14.91 -34.74
N SER A 9 -5.34 -15.46 -34.11
CA SER A 9 -5.36 -15.83 -32.70
C SER A 9 -5.33 -14.56 -31.86
N CYS A 10 -6.45 -14.16 -31.29
CA CYS A 10 -6.49 -13.14 -30.22
C CYS A 10 -5.82 -13.76 -28.99
N GLY A 11 -4.63 -13.28 -28.67
CA GLY A 11 -4.01 -13.57 -27.39
C GLY A 11 -4.87 -12.99 -26.27
N GLU A 12 -5.45 -13.87 -25.45
CA GLU A 12 -6.10 -13.48 -24.20
C GLU A 12 -5.03 -12.96 -23.27
N ASP A 13 -5.00 -11.64 -23.14
CA ASP A 13 -4.30 -10.94 -22.06
C ASP A 13 -4.97 -11.33 -20.74
N ARG A 14 -4.40 -12.35 -20.09
CA ARG A 14 -4.80 -12.75 -18.75
C ARG A 14 -4.23 -11.74 -17.78
N SER A 15 -4.93 -10.63 -17.58
CA SER A 15 -4.75 -9.80 -16.39
C SER A 15 -4.85 -10.72 -15.17
N PRO A 16 -3.83 -10.74 -14.28
CA PRO A 16 -3.93 -11.54 -13.06
C PRO A 16 -5.12 -11.02 -12.25
N ALA A 17 -6.05 -11.91 -11.98
CA ALA A 17 -7.26 -11.65 -11.23
C ALA A 17 -6.91 -10.98 -9.90
N SER A 18 -7.48 -9.81 -9.68
CA SER A 18 -7.62 -9.15 -8.39
C SER A 18 -8.19 -10.16 -7.38
N GLY A 19 -7.41 -10.56 -6.36
CA GLY A 19 -7.92 -11.45 -5.33
C GLY A 19 -6.91 -12.27 -4.54
N ALA A 20 -5.63 -12.26 -4.86
CA ALA A 20 -4.64 -12.84 -3.96
C ALA A 20 -4.46 -11.88 -2.78
N GLU A 21 -4.90 -12.30 -1.60
CA GLU A 21 -4.67 -11.58 -0.35
C GLU A 21 -3.15 -11.46 -0.14
N VAL A 22 -2.64 -10.23 -0.26
CA VAL A 22 -1.22 -9.96 -0.08
C VAL A 22 -0.90 -10.13 1.40
N ASP A 23 0.10 -10.98 1.71
CA ASP A 23 0.63 -11.08 3.07
C ASP A 23 1.25 -9.74 3.48
N PRO A 24 0.71 -9.06 4.50
CA PRO A 24 1.22 -7.76 4.94
C PRO A 24 2.61 -7.87 5.59
N PHE A 25 2.99 -9.04 6.07
CA PHE A 25 4.27 -9.27 6.76
C PHE A 25 5.32 -9.94 5.88
N VAL A 26 5.16 -9.85 4.55
CA VAL A 26 6.13 -10.41 3.62
C VAL A 26 7.48 -9.70 3.74
N VAL A 27 8.53 -10.47 4.00
CA VAL A 27 9.90 -9.98 4.09
C VAL A 27 10.46 -9.78 2.68
N ARG A 28 11.00 -8.59 2.43
CA ARG A 28 11.68 -8.24 1.16
C ARG A 28 13.10 -7.78 1.42
N THR A 29 13.97 -7.95 0.45
CA THR A 29 15.23 -7.21 0.34
C THR A 29 14.96 -5.76 -0.06
N ASP A 30 15.93 -4.86 0.09
CA ASP A 30 15.78 -3.47 -0.34
C ASP A 30 15.46 -3.38 -1.84
N ALA A 31 16.14 -4.18 -2.67
CA ALA A 31 15.90 -4.20 -4.12
C ALA A 31 14.47 -4.70 -4.48
N GLU A 32 13.95 -5.70 -3.77
CA GLU A 32 12.58 -6.17 -3.97
C GLU A 32 11.54 -5.14 -3.51
N LEU A 33 11.82 -4.42 -2.43
CA LEU A 33 10.95 -3.34 -1.97
C LEU A 33 10.95 -2.17 -2.96
N ASP A 34 12.11 -1.76 -3.43
CA ASP A 34 12.24 -0.69 -4.45
C ASP A 34 11.46 -1.06 -5.72
N ALA A 35 11.57 -2.31 -6.17
CA ALA A 35 10.80 -2.81 -7.31
C ALA A 35 9.28 -2.79 -7.04
N ALA A 36 8.85 -3.21 -5.84
CA ALA A 36 7.44 -3.20 -5.45
C ALA A 36 6.86 -1.77 -5.39
N ILE A 37 7.62 -0.81 -4.84
CA ILE A 37 7.23 0.60 -4.80
C ILE A 37 7.18 1.18 -6.23
N SER A 38 8.14 0.87 -7.08
CA SER A 38 8.17 1.31 -8.48
C SER A 38 6.96 0.80 -9.27
N ASP A 39 6.62 -0.48 -9.12
CA ASP A 39 5.42 -1.09 -9.72
C ASP A 39 4.13 -0.45 -9.18
N ALA A 40 4.03 -0.28 -7.87
CA ALA A 40 2.90 0.38 -7.23
C ALA A 40 2.69 1.80 -7.76
N ARG A 41 3.77 2.58 -7.92
CA ARG A 41 3.72 3.92 -8.52
C ARG A 41 3.23 3.88 -9.97
N SER A 42 3.70 2.93 -10.75
CA SER A 42 3.25 2.76 -12.14
C SER A 42 1.74 2.47 -12.21
N ARG A 43 1.26 1.52 -11.43
CA ARG A 43 -0.17 1.19 -11.33
C ARG A 43 -1.00 2.36 -10.79
N ALA A 44 -0.51 3.07 -9.80
CA ALA A 44 -1.19 4.22 -9.23
C ALA A 44 -1.35 5.35 -10.27
N ARG A 45 -0.29 5.66 -11.05
CA ARG A 45 -0.38 6.64 -12.15
C ARG A 45 -1.42 6.24 -13.21
N SER A 46 -1.42 4.99 -13.63
CA SER A 46 -2.36 4.53 -14.68
C SER A 46 -3.82 4.49 -14.23
N SER A 47 -4.07 4.41 -12.93
CA SER A 47 -5.42 4.33 -12.35
C SER A 47 -5.88 5.59 -11.61
N GLY A 48 -5.08 6.67 -11.61
CA GLY A 48 -5.40 7.91 -10.90
C GLY A 48 -5.37 7.78 -9.38
N ARG A 49 -4.66 6.78 -8.84
CA ARG A 49 -4.53 6.51 -7.41
C ARG A 49 -3.21 7.04 -6.85
N GLN A 50 -3.08 7.02 -5.53
CA GLN A 50 -1.83 7.27 -4.81
C GLN A 50 -1.19 5.95 -4.35
N VAL A 51 0.04 6.01 -3.86
CA VAL A 51 0.69 4.86 -3.21
C VAL A 51 0.57 5.05 -1.70
N LEU A 52 0.17 3.99 -1.00
CA LEU A 52 0.20 3.92 0.45
C LEU A 52 1.26 2.91 0.88
N LEU A 53 2.27 3.36 1.61
CA LEU A 53 3.18 2.47 2.32
C LEU A 53 2.60 2.23 3.71
N ASP A 54 2.38 0.98 4.06
CA ASP A 54 2.00 0.53 5.40
C ASP A 54 3.21 -0.17 6.05
N LEU A 55 3.83 0.51 7.01
CA LEU A 55 5.04 0.03 7.68
C LEU A 55 4.64 -0.89 8.84
N VAL A 56 5.03 -2.14 8.73
CA VAL A 56 4.59 -3.22 9.60
C VAL A 56 5.76 -4.03 10.17
N ALA A 57 5.48 -4.81 11.21
CA ALA A 57 6.31 -5.89 11.68
C ALA A 57 5.44 -6.95 12.37
N ASP A 58 5.88 -8.20 12.36
CA ASP A 58 5.14 -9.34 12.91
C ASP A 58 4.87 -9.25 14.43
N TRP A 59 5.78 -8.61 15.17
CA TRP A 59 5.67 -8.37 16.62
C TRP A 59 4.77 -7.19 16.99
N CYS A 60 4.40 -6.33 16.03
CA CYS A 60 3.68 -5.07 16.25
C CYS A 60 2.16 -5.31 16.34
N SER A 61 1.58 -5.17 17.53
CA SER A 61 0.14 -5.29 17.74
C SER A 61 -0.66 -4.23 16.99
N ASP A 62 -0.17 -2.98 17.01
CA ASP A 62 -0.82 -1.84 16.34
C ASP A 62 -0.83 -2.00 14.82
N CYS A 63 0.23 -2.60 14.25
CA CYS A 63 0.28 -2.90 12.82
C CYS A 63 -0.78 -3.93 12.42
N ARG A 64 -0.96 -4.98 13.24
CA ARG A 64 -2.04 -5.96 13.03
C ARG A 64 -3.41 -5.33 13.13
N GLU A 65 -3.58 -4.37 14.04
CA GLU A 65 -4.84 -3.62 14.18
C GLU A 65 -5.12 -2.77 12.94
N VAL A 66 -4.13 -2.03 12.40
CA VAL A 66 -4.26 -1.28 11.16
C VAL A 66 -4.64 -2.20 10.01
N VAL A 67 -3.92 -3.33 9.84
CA VAL A 67 -4.23 -4.33 8.80
C VAL A 67 -5.64 -4.89 8.95
N ARG A 68 -6.08 -5.22 10.17
CA ARG A 68 -7.44 -5.71 10.42
C ARG A 68 -8.48 -4.68 10.03
N VAL A 69 -8.36 -3.46 10.53
CA VAL A 69 -9.31 -2.36 10.29
C VAL A 69 -9.33 -1.97 8.81
N SER A 70 -8.20 -2.04 8.11
CA SER A 70 -8.12 -1.73 6.68
C SER A 70 -8.95 -2.68 5.79
N ARG A 71 -9.30 -3.86 6.30
CA ARG A 71 -10.13 -4.86 5.60
C ARG A 71 -11.64 -4.69 5.86
N GLU A 72 -12.01 -3.78 6.74
CA GLU A 72 -13.40 -3.50 7.11
C GLU A 72 -13.94 -2.25 6.41
N GLU A 73 -15.25 -2.23 6.15
CA GLU A 73 -15.89 -1.04 5.60
C GLU A 73 -16.04 0.05 6.67
N PRO A 74 -15.85 1.34 6.33
CA PRO A 74 -15.62 1.90 4.98
C PRO A 74 -14.13 2.01 4.57
N ALA A 75 -13.18 1.62 5.42
CA ALA A 75 -11.75 1.78 5.15
C ALA A 75 -11.31 0.99 3.91
N ARG A 76 -11.80 -0.25 3.76
CA ARG A 76 -11.50 -1.12 2.62
C ARG A 76 -11.84 -0.45 1.29
N SER A 77 -13.08 0.02 1.14
CA SER A 77 -13.52 0.70 -0.09
C SER A 77 -12.67 1.92 -0.43
N VAL A 78 -12.30 2.73 0.57
CA VAL A 78 -11.44 3.91 0.35
C VAL A 78 -10.04 3.50 -0.10
N LEU A 79 -9.47 2.44 0.49
CA LEU A 79 -8.17 1.92 0.09
C LEU A 79 -8.19 1.41 -1.35
N GLU A 80 -9.16 0.59 -1.71
CA GLU A 80 -9.30 0.02 -3.06
C GLU A 80 -9.50 1.10 -4.13
N GLU A 81 -10.24 2.15 -3.81
CA GLU A 81 -10.56 3.25 -4.72
C GLU A 81 -9.37 4.20 -4.93
N ARG A 82 -8.63 4.52 -3.86
CA ARG A 82 -7.68 5.64 -3.84
C ARG A 82 -6.22 5.26 -3.80
N TYR A 83 -5.90 4.02 -3.44
CA TYR A 83 -4.52 3.64 -3.16
C TYR A 83 -4.09 2.35 -3.84
N VAL A 84 -2.80 2.28 -4.14
CA VAL A 84 -2.07 1.04 -4.33
C VAL A 84 -1.24 0.84 -3.07
N VAL A 85 -1.55 -0.19 -2.31
CA VAL A 85 -0.90 -0.44 -1.00
C VAL A 85 0.37 -1.26 -1.19
N VAL A 86 1.44 -0.85 -0.50
CA VAL A 86 2.69 -1.61 -0.36
C VAL A 86 2.96 -1.78 1.13
N TYR A 87 2.95 -3.02 1.59
CA TYR A 87 3.37 -3.34 2.96
C TYR A 87 4.90 -3.37 3.03
N VAL A 88 5.45 -2.77 4.07
CA VAL A 88 6.89 -2.66 4.32
C VAL A 88 7.22 -3.27 5.67
N ASP A 89 7.73 -4.51 5.68
CA ASP A 89 8.18 -5.15 6.92
C ASP A 89 9.52 -4.55 7.35
N VAL A 90 9.52 -3.82 8.46
CA VAL A 90 10.71 -3.13 8.98
C VAL A 90 11.54 -4.01 9.91
N GLY A 91 11.14 -5.25 10.15
CA GLY A 91 11.80 -6.14 11.11
C GLY A 91 11.79 -5.55 12.52
N ARG A 92 12.94 -5.47 13.16
CA ARG A 92 13.15 -4.74 14.42
C ARG A 92 13.80 -3.38 14.18
N PHE A 93 13.36 -2.67 13.14
CA PHE A 93 14.00 -1.47 12.58
C PHE A 93 15.39 -1.75 12.03
N ASP A 94 15.65 -2.96 11.57
CA ASP A 94 16.92 -3.42 11.00
C ASP A 94 16.85 -3.63 9.48
N ARG A 95 15.66 -3.45 8.88
CA ARG A 95 15.41 -3.52 7.44
C ARG A 95 15.09 -2.15 6.86
N HIS A 96 15.35 -1.96 5.59
CA HIS A 96 14.96 -0.79 4.79
C HIS A 96 15.40 0.56 5.40
N GLN A 97 16.62 0.60 5.94
CA GLN A 97 17.16 1.73 6.68
C GLN A 97 17.18 3.04 5.88
N ALA A 98 17.38 2.97 4.56
CA ALA A 98 17.36 4.15 3.69
C ALA A 98 15.95 4.76 3.66
N LEU A 99 14.92 3.93 3.44
CA LEU A 99 13.52 4.35 3.44
C LEU A 99 13.09 4.90 4.81
N LEU A 100 13.48 4.23 5.91
CA LEU A 100 13.16 4.69 7.26
C LEU A 100 13.73 6.09 7.54
N ARG A 101 14.98 6.33 7.13
CA ARG A 101 15.62 7.66 7.27
C ARG A 101 14.99 8.71 6.35
N GLU A 102 14.72 8.36 5.09
CA GLU A 102 14.11 9.28 4.12
C GLU A 102 12.76 9.79 4.61
N HIS A 103 11.98 8.92 5.22
CA HIS A 103 10.65 9.26 5.71
C HIS A 103 10.60 9.57 7.22
N GLU A 104 11.74 9.64 7.89
CA GLU A 104 11.87 9.97 9.32
C GLU A 104 11.03 9.05 10.20
N VAL A 105 11.06 7.75 9.92
CA VAL A 105 10.28 6.74 10.64
C VAL A 105 11.02 6.28 11.87
N ASP A 106 10.49 6.58 13.05
CA ASP A 106 11.02 6.21 14.36
C ASP A 106 10.10 5.22 15.12
N ARG A 107 8.91 4.98 14.59
CA ARG A 107 7.89 4.07 15.18
C ARG A 107 7.01 3.42 14.10
N ILE A 108 6.31 2.38 14.47
CA ILE A 108 5.23 1.71 13.73
C ILE A 108 4.04 1.46 14.69
N ALA A 109 2.78 1.40 14.24
CA ALA A 109 2.31 1.45 12.85
C ALA A 109 2.49 2.86 12.27
N THR A 110 3.02 2.95 11.08
CA THR A 110 3.14 4.22 10.34
C THR A 110 2.60 4.03 8.92
N LEU A 111 1.76 4.95 8.51
CA LEU A 111 1.22 5.03 7.15
C LEU A 111 1.83 6.22 6.43
N ILE A 112 2.30 6.03 5.19
CA ILE A 112 2.91 7.07 4.36
C ILE A 112 2.22 7.09 3.01
N VAL A 113 1.73 8.26 2.60
CA VAL A 113 1.17 8.47 1.26
C VAL A 113 2.24 9.07 0.37
N LEU A 114 2.45 8.47 -0.80
CA LEU A 114 3.36 8.99 -1.82
C LEU A 114 2.60 9.47 -3.04
N ASP A 115 3.05 10.60 -3.59
CA ASP A 115 2.69 11.03 -4.93
C ASP A 115 3.27 10.05 -5.96
N PRO A 116 2.46 9.43 -6.83
CA PRO A 116 2.95 8.38 -7.71
C PRO A 116 3.86 8.89 -8.83
N ALA A 117 3.75 10.16 -9.22
CA ALA A 117 4.59 10.73 -10.29
C ALA A 117 6.00 11.05 -9.77
N THR A 118 6.08 11.71 -8.63
CA THR A 118 7.34 12.18 -8.05
C THR A 118 7.98 11.19 -7.07
N GLY A 119 7.18 10.32 -6.44
CA GLY A 119 7.61 9.45 -5.34
C GLY A 119 7.75 10.18 -4.01
N ARG A 120 7.45 11.47 -3.95
CA ARG A 120 7.57 12.27 -2.72
C ARG A 120 6.46 11.93 -1.75
N ARG A 121 6.79 11.96 -0.46
CA ARG A 121 5.80 11.88 0.62
C ARG A 121 4.86 13.10 0.54
N VAL A 122 3.56 12.85 0.55
CA VAL A 122 2.51 13.87 0.61
C VAL A 122 1.79 13.90 1.95
N ALA A 123 1.80 12.79 2.67
CA ALA A 123 1.27 12.72 4.03
C ALA A 123 1.89 11.54 4.80
N ARG A 124 1.85 11.64 6.13
CA ARG A 124 2.26 10.57 7.06
C ARG A 124 1.38 10.60 8.30
N THR A 125 1.07 9.45 8.86
CA THR A 125 0.49 9.33 10.20
C THR A 125 1.00 8.09 10.92
N THR A 126 0.93 8.14 12.24
CA THR A 126 1.02 6.96 13.11
C THR A 126 -0.38 6.58 13.59
N LEU A 127 -0.49 5.52 14.41
CA LEU A 127 -1.79 5.06 14.89
C LEU A 127 -2.49 6.11 15.78
N GLU A 128 -1.75 6.74 16.71
CA GLU A 128 -2.35 7.60 17.74
C GLU A 128 -3.18 8.77 17.19
N PRO A 129 -2.72 9.54 16.16
CA PRO A 129 -3.49 10.67 15.64
C PRO A 129 -4.82 10.28 14.97
N ILE A 130 -4.93 9.02 14.51
CA ILE A 130 -6.13 8.52 13.82
C ILE A 130 -6.96 7.57 14.68
N SER A 131 -6.49 7.26 15.90
CA SER A 131 -7.21 6.46 16.88
C SER A 131 -8.12 7.32 17.74
N THR A 132 -9.17 6.71 18.22
CA THR A 132 -10.03 7.28 19.26
C THR A 132 -9.66 6.68 20.62
N GLY A 133 -10.26 7.15 21.70
CA GLY A 133 -10.08 6.56 23.03
C GLY A 133 -10.50 5.09 23.15
N GLN A 134 -11.10 4.52 22.10
CA GLN A 134 -11.51 3.12 21.98
C GLN A 134 -10.65 2.35 20.96
N GLY A 135 -9.55 2.93 20.47
CA GLY A 135 -8.68 2.35 19.45
C GLY A 135 -8.98 2.86 18.02
N LEU A 136 -8.41 2.21 17.03
CA LEU A 136 -8.62 2.53 15.62
C LEU A 136 -9.96 1.92 15.15
N THR A 137 -10.75 2.73 14.46
CA THR A 137 -11.98 2.27 13.79
C THR A 137 -11.88 2.37 12.27
N PRO A 138 -12.66 1.58 11.51
CA PRO A 138 -12.69 1.69 10.05
C PRO A 138 -13.09 3.08 9.56
N GLU A 139 -13.99 3.76 10.27
CA GLU A 139 -14.42 5.13 9.95
C GLU A 139 -13.29 6.15 10.14
N ALA A 140 -12.53 6.03 11.23
CA ALA A 140 -11.41 6.92 11.52
C ALA A 140 -10.28 6.74 10.51
N LEU A 141 -9.95 5.48 10.18
CA LEU A 141 -8.98 5.19 9.13
C LEU A 141 -9.46 5.72 7.76
N ALA A 142 -10.71 5.45 7.40
CA ALA A 142 -11.29 5.95 6.15
C ALA A 142 -11.31 7.48 6.09
N ALA A 143 -11.58 8.17 7.19
CA ALA A 143 -11.57 9.62 7.25
C ALA A 143 -10.16 10.18 6.93
N TRP A 144 -9.12 9.61 7.55
CA TRP A 144 -7.74 10.00 7.24
C TRP A 144 -7.36 9.67 5.79
N LEU A 145 -7.71 8.49 5.29
CA LEU A 145 -7.43 8.07 3.91
C LEU A 145 -8.11 8.97 2.85
N ARG A 146 -9.26 9.58 3.16
CA ARG A 146 -9.93 10.53 2.25
C ARG A 146 -9.26 11.89 2.20
N ALA A 147 -8.63 12.31 3.29
CA ALA A 147 -7.95 13.60 3.41
C ALA A 147 -6.66 13.42 4.23
N PRO A 148 -5.65 12.73 3.67
CA PRO A 148 -4.44 12.41 4.41
C PRO A 148 -3.68 13.68 4.78
N THR A 149 -3.30 13.77 6.06
CA THR A 149 -2.57 14.88 6.65
C THR A 149 -1.39 14.36 7.47
N GLY A 150 -0.52 15.24 7.86
CA GLY A 150 0.69 14.93 8.62
C GLY A 150 1.94 15.12 7.77
N SER A 151 2.96 15.65 8.35
CA SER A 151 4.29 15.93 7.75
C SER A 151 5.36 14.96 8.26
#